data_ef4864f69db420122fbcdf4310450d54
#
_entry.id   ef4864f69db420122fbcdf4310450d54
#
_cell.length_a   1.000
_cell.length_b   1.000
_cell.length_c   1.000
_cell.angle_alpha   90.00
_cell.angle_beta   90.00
_cell.angle_gamma   90.00
#
_symmetry.space_group_name_H-M   'P 1'
#
loop_
_entity.id
_entity.type
_entity.pdbx_description
1 polymer ?
#
loop_
_entity_poly.entity_id
_entity_poly.type
_entity_poly.pdbx_seq_one_letter_code
_entity_poly.pdbx_strand_id
1 'polypeptide(L)'
;VMIKVADFIIQTLAERGIDKMFVVYGAANGDLIDAFTRTAATEYVAVMHEQAGGFAAEAYAKVKGVPGVAIATSGPGGMNLLTAMGNCFYDSVPCVFLTGQINSRFLRPDPAIRQIGFQETDIVAMAAPVTKYAKMIVKPEDVRYELEKALWLCQEGRPGPVLLDIPLDIQKTMIDAKKLIGFEPPAAATFDLTVVDEQIARFIAELQHAERPVILVGGGVRLANAQDDVRALGRRLNVPCFPTWNALDVISSDYENYGG
;
A
#
# COMPACT_ATOMS: atom_id res chain seq x y z
N VAL A 1 24.45 -5.59 14.41
CA VAL A 1 25.09 -5.69 13.10
C VAL A 1 24.81 -4.39 12.35
N MET A 2 25.88 -3.73 11.91
CA MET A 2 25.77 -2.49 11.12
C MET A 2 25.29 -2.81 9.70
N ILE A 3 24.27 -2.08 9.24
CA ILE A 3 23.64 -2.24 7.92
C ILE A 3 23.31 -0.84 7.37
N LYS A 4 23.33 -0.67 6.05
CA LYS A 4 22.82 0.57 5.44
C LYS A 4 21.31 0.69 5.63
N VAL A 5 20.81 1.91 5.78
CA VAL A 5 19.34 2.17 5.80
C VAL A 5 18.66 1.61 4.56
N ALA A 6 19.23 1.79 3.36
CA ALA A 6 18.67 1.24 2.13
C ALA A 6 18.58 -0.30 2.16
N ASP A 7 19.63 -0.98 2.63
CA ASP A 7 19.62 -2.45 2.77
C ASP A 7 18.58 -2.90 3.79
N PHE A 8 18.47 -2.20 4.92
CA PHE A 8 17.48 -2.49 5.95
C PHE A 8 16.04 -2.40 5.40
N ILE A 9 15.74 -1.36 4.60
CA ILE A 9 14.41 -1.18 4.00
C ILE A 9 14.10 -2.35 3.06
N ILE A 10 14.98 -2.65 2.10
CA ILE A 10 14.72 -3.71 1.11
C ILE A 10 14.66 -5.09 1.77
N GLN A 11 15.51 -5.39 2.74
CA GLN A 11 15.45 -6.64 3.50
C GLN A 11 14.15 -6.77 4.29
N THR A 12 13.72 -5.71 4.98
CA THR A 12 12.46 -5.72 5.74
C THR A 12 11.25 -5.97 4.84
N LEU A 13 11.21 -5.37 3.65
CA LEU A 13 10.14 -5.60 2.68
C LEU A 13 10.16 -7.05 2.16
N ALA A 14 11.33 -7.59 1.86
CA ALA A 14 11.50 -9.00 1.45
C ALA A 14 11.04 -9.98 2.54
N GLU A 15 11.38 -9.71 3.81
CA GLU A 15 10.94 -10.51 4.97
C GLU A 15 9.41 -10.52 5.17
N ARG A 16 8.70 -9.52 4.61
CA ARG A 16 7.23 -9.46 4.58
C ARG A 16 6.62 -10.17 3.36
N GLY A 17 7.41 -10.95 2.60
CA GLY A 17 6.95 -11.73 1.46
C GLY A 17 6.82 -10.95 0.16
N ILE A 18 7.39 -9.74 0.09
CA ILE A 18 7.41 -8.92 -1.12
C ILE A 18 8.60 -9.36 -1.96
N ASP A 19 8.37 -10.27 -2.91
CA ASP A 19 9.41 -10.87 -3.75
C ASP A 19 9.72 -10.06 -5.02
N LYS A 20 8.89 -9.05 -5.37
CA LYS A 20 9.10 -8.15 -6.51
C LYS A 20 8.73 -6.71 -6.15
N MET A 21 9.57 -5.76 -6.60
CA MET A 21 9.33 -4.33 -6.46
C MET A 21 9.55 -3.64 -7.81
N PHE A 22 8.70 -2.68 -8.16
CA PHE A 22 8.70 -2.02 -9.47
C PHE A 22 9.47 -0.70 -9.39
N VAL A 23 10.44 -0.50 -10.29
CA VAL A 23 11.46 0.54 -10.10
C VAL A 23 11.71 1.32 -11.39
N VAL A 24 11.81 2.65 -11.26
CA VAL A 24 12.53 3.50 -12.21
C VAL A 24 13.78 4.05 -11.51
N TYR A 25 14.94 3.78 -12.08
CA TYR A 25 16.21 4.29 -11.56
C TYR A 25 16.33 5.80 -11.76
N GLY A 26 16.91 6.48 -10.76
CA GLY A 26 17.34 7.87 -10.83
C GLY A 26 18.38 8.18 -9.77
N ALA A 27 18.93 9.39 -9.80
CA ALA A 27 20.05 9.76 -8.95
C ALA A 27 19.73 9.65 -7.45
N ALA A 28 18.48 9.91 -7.05
CA ALA A 28 18.12 9.96 -5.63
C ALA A 28 17.65 8.63 -5.03
N ASN A 29 17.60 7.53 -5.79
CA ASN A 29 17.20 6.21 -5.28
C ASN A 29 18.24 5.11 -5.57
N GLY A 30 19.45 5.48 -5.98
CA GLY A 30 20.49 4.53 -6.36
C GLY A 30 20.86 3.54 -5.25
N ASP A 31 20.94 3.99 -3.99
CA ASP A 31 21.28 3.11 -2.86
C ASP A 31 20.14 2.13 -2.54
N LEU A 32 18.86 2.50 -2.71
CA LEU A 32 17.73 1.58 -2.60
C LEU A 32 17.80 0.48 -3.65
N ILE A 33 18.18 0.83 -4.89
CA ILE A 33 18.29 -0.15 -5.97
C ILE A 33 19.54 -1.03 -5.79
N ASP A 34 20.66 -0.45 -5.37
CA ASP A 34 21.88 -1.21 -5.06
C ASP A 34 21.66 -2.25 -3.95
N ALA A 35 20.73 -2.01 -3.02
CA ALA A 35 20.39 -2.94 -1.95
C ALA A 35 19.84 -4.30 -2.44
N PHE A 36 19.24 -4.36 -3.62
CA PHE A 36 18.77 -5.63 -4.20
C PHE A 36 19.93 -6.60 -4.51
N THR A 37 21.13 -6.10 -4.76
CA THR A 37 22.29 -6.96 -4.99
C THR A 37 22.69 -7.76 -3.74
N ARG A 38 22.23 -7.35 -2.57
CA ARG A 38 22.51 -7.96 -1.26
C ARG A 38 21.29 -8.62 -0.61
N THR A 39 20.14 -8.64 -1.30
CA THR A 39 18.88 -9.19 -0.78
C THR A 39 18.31 -10.20 -1.77
N ALA A 40 18.75 -11.45 -1.67
CA ALA A 40 18.39 -12.50 -2.62
C ALA A 40 16.89 -12.93 -2.57
N ALA A 41 16.16 -12.55 -1.53
CA ALA A 41 14.75 -12.93 -1.36
C ALA A 41 13.78 -12.04 -2.16
N THR A 42 14.25 -10.99 -2.80
CA THR A 42 13.45 -10.09 -3.63
C THR A 42 14.24 -9.61 -4.85
N GLU A 43 13.54 -9.25 -5.89
CA GLU A 43 14.12 -8.66 -7.09
C GLU A 43 13.39 -7.37 -7.49
N TYR A 44 14.06 -6.48 -8.21
CA TYR A 44 13.38 -5.34 -8.82
C TYR A 44 12.99 -5.65 -10.28
N VAL A 45 11.85 -5.10 -10.66
CA VAL A 45 11.39 -5.09 -12.06
C VAL A 45 11.53 -3.66 -12.58
N ALA A 46 12.47 -3.45 -13.48
CA ALA A 46 12.66 -2.14 -14.10
C ALA A 46 11.49 -1.85 -15.06
N VAL A 47 10.87 -0.70 -14.89
CA VAL A 47 9.78 -0.22 -15.75
C VAL A 47 10.20 1.05 -16.49
N MET A 48 9.49 1.39 -17.57
CA MET A 48 9.83 2.53 -18.44
C MET A 48 9.24 3.86 -17.96
N HIS A 49 8.29 3.82 -17.00
CA HIS A 49 7.65 5.00 -16.44
C HIS A 49 7.14 4.69 -15.03
N GLU A 50 7.30 5.62 -14.09
CA GLU A 50 6.95 5.43 -12.68
C GLU A 50 5.46 5.12 -12.47
N GLN A 51 4.57 5.78 -13.21
CA GLN A 51 3.14 5.51 -13.15
C GLN A 51 2.83 4.05 -13.50
N ALA A 52 3.48 3.50 -14.53
CA ALA A 52 3.34 2.08 -14.89
C ALA A 52 3.87 1.17 -13.77
N GLY A 53 4.98 1.55 -13.11
CA GLY A 53 5.50 0.86 -11.94
C GLY A 53 4.51 0.87 -10.76
N GLY A 54 3.86 2.00 -10.52
CA GLY A 54 2.84 2.12 -9.49
C GLY A 54 1.61 1.25 -9.77
N PHE A 55 1.10 1.20 -11.01
CA PHE A 55 0.00 0.30 -11.38
C PHE A 55 0.42 -1.19 -11.36
N ALA A 56 1.67 -1.49 -11.68
CA ALA A 56 2.20 -2.85 -11.55
C ALA A 56 2.26 -3.29 -10.07
N ALA A 57 2.65 -2.38 -9.16
CA ALA A 57 2.62 -2.62 -7.72
C ALA A 57 1.18 -2.85 -7.21
N GLU A 58 0.22 -2.06 -7.70
CA GLU A 58 -1.20 -2.25 -7.40
C GLU A 58 -1.71 -3.64 -7.84
N ALA A 59 -1.43 -4.01 -9.09
CA ALA A 59 -1.82 -5.32 -9.63
C ALA A 59 -1.17 -6.46 -8.84
N TYR A 60 0.12 -6.31 -8.50
CA TYR A 60 0.84 -7.27 -7.67
C TYR A 60 0.17 -7.46 -6.31
N ALA A 61 -0.21 -6.36 -5.63
CA ALA A 61 -0.89 -6.43 -4.34
C ALA A 61 -2.23 -7.18 -4.43
N LYS A 62 -3.03 -6.90 -5.47
CA LYS A 62 -4.32 -7.56 -5.70
C LYS A 62 -4.18 -9.06 -5.92
N VAL A 63 -3.10 -9.51 -6.57
CA VAL A 63 -2.88 -10.93 -6.92
C VAL A 63 -2.18 -11.70 -5.81
N LYS A 64 -1.15 -11.11 -5.20
CA LYS A 64 -0.31 -11.78 -4.18
C LYS A 64 -0.91 -11.73 -2.77
N GLY A 65 -1.76 -10.75 -2.47
CA GLY A 65 -2.30 -10.55 -1.12
C GLY A 65 -1.29 -9.97 -0.12
N VAL A 66 -0.18 -9.41 -0.60
CA VAL A 66 0.79 -8.65 0.19
C VAL A 66 0.91 -7.23 -0.39
N PRO A 67 1.42 -6.23 0.36
CA PRO A 67 1.57 -4.88 -0.18
C PRO A 67 2.42 -4.84 -1.45
N GLY A 68 1.95 -4.09 -2.46
CA GLY A 68 2.75 -3.80 -3.64
C GLY A 68 3.77 -2.70 -3.34
N VAL A 69 4.93 -2.72 -4.02
CA VAL A 69 5.98 -1.72 -3.81
C VAL A 69 6.41 -1.09 -5.13
N ALA A 70 6.42 0.24 -5.20
CA ALA A 70 7.01 0.98 -6.30
C ALA A 70 8.06 1.97 -5.77
N ILE A 71 9.20 2.06 -6.47
CA ILE A 71 10.34 2.89 -6.06
C ILE A 71 10.67 3.88 -7.18
N ALA A 72 10.73 5.16 -6.85
CA ALA A 72 11.06 6.24 -7.78
C ALA A 72 12.12 7.18 -7.22
N THR A 73 12.69 8.01 -8.07
CA THR A 73 13.61 9.08 -7.68
C THR A 73 12.87 10.34 -7.22
N SER A 74 13.61 11.36 -6.82
CA SER A 74 13.06 12.68 -6.44
C SER A 74 12.37 13.41 -7.59
N GLY A 75 11.66 14.47 -7.27
CA GLY A 75 11.06 15.39 -8.25
C GLY A 75 10.05 14.72 -9.15
N PRO A 76 10.21 14.79 -10.48
CA PRO A 76 9.25 14.24 -11.43
C PRO A 76 9.03 12.73 -11.26
N GLY A 77 10.04 11.98 -10.80
CA GLY A 77 9.88 10.55 -10.52
C GLY A 77 8.83 10.28 -9.45
N GLY A 78 8.93 10.94 -8.30
CA GLY A 78 7.91 10.86 -7.26
C GLY A 78 6.55 11.37 -7.70
N MET A 79 6.50 12.50 -8.44
CA MET A 79 5.24 13.05 -8.96
C MET A 79 4.52 12.10 -9.92
N ASN A 80 5.24 11.36 -10.73
CA ASN A 80 4.65 10.38 -11.64
C ASN A 80 3.97 9.20 -10.91
N LEU A 81 4.30 8.93 -9.65
CA LEU A 81 3.63 7.91 -8.84
C LEU A 81 2.27 8.37 -8.29
N LEU A 82 1.96 9.67 -8.26
CA LEU A 82 0.74 10.21 -7.63
C LEU A 82 -0.54 9.63 -8.23
N THR A 83 -0.60 9.41 -9.53
CA THR A 83 -1.77 8.81 -10.17
C THR A 83 -2.04 7.39 -9.64
N ALA A 84 -0.99 6.58 -9.53
CA ALA A 84 -1.11 5.23 -8.99
C ALA A 84 -1.45 5.24 -7.48
N MET A 85 -0.88 6.19 -6.71
CA MET A 85 -1.27 6.38 -5.30
C MET A 85 -2.77 6.70 -5.19
N GLY A 86 -3.28 7.63 -6.00
CA GLY A 86 -4.71 7.97 -6.04
C GLY A 86 -5.57 6.74 -6.36
N ASN A 87 -5.19 5.95 -7.36
CA ASN A 87 -5.90 4.74 -7.73
C ASN A 87 -5.94 3.72 -6.57
N CYS A 88 -4.78 3.44 -5.96
CA CYS A 88 -4.69 2.56 -4.79
C CYS A 88 -5.53 3.08 -3.61
N PHE A 89 -5.59 4.41 -3.41
CA PHE A 89 -6.36 5.02 -2.33
C PHE A 89 -7.86 4.80 -2.51
N TYR A 90 -8.38 5.08 -3.69
CA TYR A 90 -9.81 4.92 -3.98
C TYR A 90 -10.23 3.45 -4.06
N ASP A 91 -9.38 2.58 -4.59
CA ASP A 91 -9.65 1.13 -4.71
C ASP A 91 -9.28 0.34 -3.44
N SER A 92 -8.75 1.01 -2.42
CA SER A 92 -8.38 0.35 -1.13
C SER A 92 -7.31 -0.73 -1.31
N VAL A 93 -6.28 -0.45 -2.10
CA VAL A 93 -5.19 -1.39 -2.38
C VAL A 93 -3.97 -1.05 -1.52
N PRO A 94 -3.44 -1.99 -0.72
CA PRO A 94 -2.26 -1.75 0.09
C PRO A 94 -1.01 -1.65 -0.78
N CYS A 95 -0.41 -0.46 -0.85
CA CYS A 95 0.85 -0.23 -1.56
C CYS A 95 1.80 0.65 -0.75
N VAL A 96 3.08 0.35 -0.84
CA VAL A 96 4.17 1.16 -0.28
C VAL A 96 4.92 1.82 -1.42
N PHE A 97 4.88 3.14 -1.45
CA PHE A 97 5.63 3.95 -2.40
C PHE A 97 6.88 4.48 -1.71
N LEU A 98 8.04 4.20 -2.28
CA LEU A 98 9.32 4.71 -1.81
C LEU A 98 9.85 5.72 -2.81
N THR A 99 10.14 6.93 -2.34
CA THR A 99 10.80 7.94 -3.16
C THR A 99 12.18 8.27 -2.58
N GLY A 100 13.17 8.39 -3.46
CA GLY A 100 14.40 9.02 -3.09
C GLY A 100 14.23 10.54 -3.04
N GLN A 101 14.98 11.19 -2.17
CA GLN A 101 15.04 12.65 -2.07
C GLN A 101 16.48 13.14 -2.17
N ILE A 102 16.66 14.42 -2.46
CA ILE A 102 17.96 15.06 -2.41
C ILE A 102 18.59 14.89 -1.02
N ASN A 103 19.89 15.17 -0.89
CA ASN A 103 20.56 15.13 0.40
C ASN A 103 19.87 16.07 1.41
N SER A 104 19.63 15.61 2.63
CA SER A 104 18.85 16.31 3.66
C SER A 104 19.36 17.72 3.97
N ARG A 105 20.67 17.95 3.89
CA ARG A 105 21.30 19.26 4.11
C ARG A 105 20.94 20.32 3.05
N PHE A 106 20.42 19.90 1.89
CA PHE A 106 19.99 20.77 0.80
C PHE A 106 18.48 20.93 0.70
N LEU A 107 17.74 20.35 1.64
CA LEU A 107 16.30 20.59 1.73
C LEU A 107 16.04 22.07 2.04
N ARG A 108 15.04 22.63 1.37
CA ARG A 108 14.64 24.03 1.60
C ARG A 108 14.22 24.24 3.05
N PRO A 109 14.78 25.24 3.75
CA PRO A 109 14.40 25.52 5.13
C PRO A 109 13.07 26.28 5.27
N ASP A 110 12.60 26.88 4.18
CA ASP A 110 11.39 27.70 4.12
C ASP A 110 10.51 27.29 2.94
N PRO A 111 9.21 26.99 3.17
CA PRO A 111 8.25 26.68 2.10
C PRO A 111 8.12 27.75 1.02
N ALA A 112 8.43 29.02 1.32
CA ALA A 112 8.44 30.11 0.33
C ALA A 112 9.56 29.94 -0.72
N ILE A 113 10.60 29.18 -0.42
CA ILE A 113 11.65 28.82 -1.36
C ILE A 113 11.14 27.65 -2.21
N ARG A 114 11.10 27.78 -3.54
CA ARG A 114 10.58 26.72 -4.40
C ARG A 114 11.48 25.48 -4.42
N GLN A 115 12.81 25.68 -4.47
CA GLN A 115 13.78 24.61 -4.61
C GLN A 115 15.18 25.12 -4.24
N ILE A 116 15.99 24.31 -3.54
CA ILE A 116 17.42 24.51 -3.34
C ILE A 116 18.20 23.42 -4.04
N GLY A 117 17.95 22.17 -3.71
CA GLY A 117 18.56 21.03 -4.38
C GLY A 117 17.88 20.71 -5.71
N PHE A 118 18.63 20.20 -6.69
CA PHE A 118 18.11 19.83 -8.00
C PHE A 118 17.01 18.76 -7.88
N GLN A 119 15.84 19.03 -8.44
CA GLN A 119 14.67 18.16 -8.36
C GLN A 119 14.14 17.90 -6.94
N GLU A 120 14.44 18.80 -6.00
CA GLU A 120 13.76 18.80 -4.70
C GLU A 120 12.26 19.03 -4.92
N THR A 121 11.44 18.17 -4.30
CA THR A 121 9.98 18.26 -4.38
C THR A 121 9.38 17.83 -3.05
N ASP A 122 8.41 18.55 -2.56
CA ASP A 122 7.64 18.16 -1.37
C ASP A 122 6.60 17.10 -1.76
N ILE A 123 7.11 15.92 -2.07
CA ILE A 123 6.26 14.79 -2.47
C ILE A 123 5.34 14.33 -1.33
N VAL A 124 5.76 14.53 -0.09
CA VAL A 124 4.96 14.18 1.09
C VAL A 124 3.69 15.02 1.14
N ALA A 125 3.81 16.34 0.98
CA ALA A 125 2.62 17.22 0.94
C ALA A 125 1.73 16.93 -0.29
N MET A 126 2.32 16.61 -1.43
CA MET A 126 1.57 16.29 -2.66
C MET A 126 0.81 14.95 -2.54
N ALA A 127 1.38 13.96 -1.87
CA ALA A 127 0.79 12.64 -1.70
C ALA A 127 -0.19 12.55 -0.52
N ALA A 128 -0.12 13.45 0.45
CA ALA A 128 -0.91 13.42 1.68
C ALA A 128 -2.42 13.18 1.46
N PRO A 129 -3.11 13.87 0.50
CA PRO A 129 -4.55 13.67 0.30
C PRO A 129 -4.93 12.34 -0.33
N VAL A 130 -3.98 11.60 -0.90
CA VAL A 130 -4.21 10.32 -1.60
C VAL A 130 -3.40 9.17 -1.00
N THR A 131 -2.99 9.29 0.27
CA THR A 131 -2.30 8.25 1.01
C THR A 131 -2.84 8.15 2.44
N LYS A 132 -2.73 6.99 3.05
CA LYS A 132 -3.03 6.81 4.48
C LYS A 132 -1.92 7.37 5.38
N TYR A 133 -0.72 7.41 4.85
CA TYR A 133 0.46 7.93 5.52
C TYR A 133 1.49 8.38 4.50
N ALA A 134 2.05 9.56 4.71
CA ALA A 134 3.16 10.07 3.91
C ALA A 134 4.18 10.71 4.84
N LYS A 135 5.45 10.28 4.75
CA LYS A 135 6.52 10.74 5.65
C LYS A 135 7.87 10.80 4.97
N MET A 136 8.61 11.89 5.21
CA MET A 136 10.03 11.96 4.91
C MET A 136 10.84 11.47 6.12
N ILE A 137 11.75 10.53 5.91
CA ILE A 137 12.64 9.99 6.95
C ILE A 137 13.93 10.82 6.94
N VAL A 138 14.05 11.77 7.86
CA VAL A 138 15.23 12.65 7.97
C VAL A 138 16.23 12.21 9.04
N LYS A 139 15.88 11.23 9.86
CA LYS A 139 16.75 10.64 10.87
C LYS A 139 16.92 9.15 10.59
N PRO A 140 18.14 8.65 10.43
CA PRO A 140 18.36 7.23 10.11
C PRO A 140 17.82 6.27 11.18
N GLU A 141 17.83 6.70 12.45
CA GLU A 141 17.31 5.93 13.58
C GLU A 141 15.80 5.70 13.56
N ASP A 142 15.05 6.53 12.85
CA ASP A 142 13.60 6.43 12.75
C ASP A 142 13.15 5.43 11.66
N VAL A 143 14.08 4.91 10.82
CA VAL A 143 13.74 4.10 9.66
C VAL A 143 12.91 2.87 9.99
N ARG A 144 13.24 2.18 11.07
CA ARG A 144 12.50 0.98 11.49
C ARG A 144 11.09 1.32 11.89
N TYR A 145 10.94 2.33 12.75
CA TYR A 145 9.64 2.77 13.23
C TYR A 145 8.73 3.21 12.08
N GLU A 146 9.25 4.06 11.18
CA GLU A 146 8.48 4.63 10.08
C GLU A 146 8.11 3.57 9.03
N LEU A 147 9.01 2.62 8.74
CA LEU A 147 8.75 1.54 7.80
C LEU A 147 7.72 0.54 8.36
N GLU A 148 7.88 0.10 9.60
CA GLU A 148 6.94 -0.80 10.27
C GLU A 148 5.55 -0.16 10.40
N LYS A 149 5.48 1.14 10.76
CA LYS A 149 4.24 1.91 10.82
C LYS A 149 3.57 2.04 9.46
N ALA A 150 4.32 2.35 8.41
CA ALA A 150 3.80 2.44 7.05
C ALA A 150 3.23 1.09 6.58
N LEU A 151 3.96 -0.01 6.80
CA LEU A 151 3.53 -1.36 6.47
C LEU A 151 2.29 -1.81 7.25
N TRP A 152 2.14 -1.38 8.49
CA TRP A 152 0.93 -1.63 9.27
C TRP A 152 -0.23 -0.78 8.75
N LEU A 153 -0.04 0.54 8.60
CA LEU A 153 -1.09 1.46 8.16
C LEU A 153 -1.63 1.15 6.78
N CYS A 154 -0.79 0.67 5.84
CA CYS A 154 -1.29 0.36 4.50
C CYS A 154 -2.27 -0.81 4.47
N GLN A 155 -2.27 -1.67 5.48
CA GLN A 155 -3.11 -2.87 5.57
C GLN A 155 -4.23 -2.76 6.60
N GLU A 156 -4.05 -1.93 7.64
CA GLU A 156 -4.99 -1.82 8.77
C GLU A 156 -6.30 -1.14 8.37
N GLY A 157 -7.42 -1.68 8.86
CA GLY A 157 -8.75 -1.16 8.58
C GLY A 157 -9.06 -1.20 7.09
N ARG A 158 -9.47 -0.07 6.49
CA ARG A 158 -9.57 0.05 5.04
C ARG A 158 -8.16 0.19 4.45
N PRO A 159 -7.66 -0.79 3.68
CA PRO A 159 -6.32 -0.72 3.11
C PRO A 159 -6.13 0.48 2.18
N GLY A 160 -4.88 0.84 1.92
CA GLY A 160 -4.56 1.93 1.02
C GLY A 160 -3.06 2.22 0.94
N PRO A 161 -2.65 3.13 0.08
CA PRO A 161 -1.25 3.44 -0.16
C PRO A 161 -0.63 4.24 0.98
N VAL A 162 0.69 4.08 1.11
CA VAL A 162 1.57 4.88 1.97
C VAL A 162 2.79 5.33 1.20
N LEU A 163 3.39 6.46 1.60
CA LEU A 163 4.60 6.99 1.01
C LEU A 163 5.69 7.19 2.06
N LEU A 164 6.89 6.71 1.79
CA LEU A 164 8.10 7.08 2.51
C LEU A 164 9.10 7.74 1.56
N ASP A 165 9.50 8.97 1.89
CA ASP A 165 10.47 9.76 1.14
C ASP A 165 11.81 9.76 1.87
N ILE A 166 12.90 9.33 1.20
CA ILE A 166 14.15 8.97 1.88
C ILE A 166 15.31 9.72 1.24
N PRO A 167 15.87 10.75 1.91
CA PRO A 167 17.04 11.48 1.42
C PRO A 167 18.26 10.59 1.19
N LEU A 168 19.06 10.95 0.18
CA LEU A 168 20.25 10.21 -0.26
C LEU A 168 21.25 9.91 0.85
N ASP A 169 21.52 10.89 1.70
CA ASP A 169 22.43 10.73 2.84
C ASP A 169 21.89 9.77 3.89
N ILE A 170 20.57 9.78 4.09
CA ILE A 170 19.88 8.83 4.98
C ILE A 170 19.99 7.42 4.43
N GLN A 171 19.72 7.20 3.12
CA GLN A 171 19.85 5.87 2.48
C GLN A 171 21.23 5.25 2.70
N LYS A 172 22.29 6.07 2.68
CA LYS A 172 23.70 5.65 2.82
C LYS A 172 24.14 5.41 4.25
N THR A 173 23.41 5.94 5.22
CA THR A 173 23.83 5.90 6.62
C THR A 173 23.82 4.46 7.15
N MET A 174 24.89 4.14 7.92
CA MET A 174 25.01 2.86 8.62
C MET A 174 24.30 2.92 9.96
N ILE A 175 23.42 1.96 10.21
CA ILE A 175 22.62 1.83 11.44
C ILE A 175 22.88 0.49 12.12
N ASP A 176 22.71 0.44 13.44
CA ASP A 176 22.63 -0.84 14.15
C ASP A 176 21.17 -1.26 14.28
N ALA A 177 20.72 -2.15 13.40
CA ALA A 177 19.32 -2.59 13.31
C ALA A 177 18.76 -3.10 14.65
N LYS A 178 19.62 -3.66 15.53
CA LYS A 178 19.21 -4.16 16.85
C LYS A 178 18.89 -3.06 17.86
N LYS A 179 19.38 -1.84 17.63
CA LYS A 179 19.16 -0.70 18.53
C LYS A 179 18.00 0.19 18.08
N LEU A 180 17.45 -0.04 16.90
CA LEU A 180 16.34 0.75 16.40
C LEU A 180 15.04 0.42 17.16
N ILE A 181 14.31 1.47 17.47
CA ILE A 181 12.97 1.35 18.05
C ILE A 181 12.00 0.94 16.94
N GLY A 182 11.23 -0.13 17.17
CA GLY A 182 10.17 -0.58 16.28
C GLY A 182 8.85 0.16 16.52
N PHE A 183 7.90 -0.01 15.60
CA PHE A 183 6.54 0.44 15.77
C PHE A 183 5.70 -0.62 16.50
N GLU A 184 5.02 -0.20 17.55
CA GLU A 184 4.05 -1.04 18.26
C GLU A 184 2.63 -0.67 17.80
N PRO A 185 1.93 -1.58 17.09
CA PRO A 185 0.56 -1.33 16.69
C PRO A 185 -0.35 -1.07 17.91
N PRO A 186 -1.31 -0.12 17.81
CA PRO A 186 -2.31 0.04 18.86
C PRO A 186 -3.14 -1.25 19.00
N ALA A 187 -3.77 -1.42 20.17
CA ALA A 187 -4.70 -2.53 20.36
C ALA A 187 -5.79 -2.53 19.28
N ALA A 188 -6.13 -3.73 18.81
CA ALA A 188 -7.19 -3.86 17.80
C ALA A 188 -8.51 -3.27 18.33
N ALA A 189 -9.24 -2.57 17.45
CA ALA A 189 -10.57 -2.07 17.79
C ALA A 189 -11.51 -3.25 18.09
N THR A 190 -12.24 -3.14 19.18
CA THR A 190 -13.28 -4.10 19.54
C THR A 190 -14.62 -3.62 19.00
N PHE A 191 -15.39 -4.54 18.42
CA PHE A 191 -16.75 -4.28 17.97
C PHE A 191 -17.73 -4.72 19.06
N ASP A 192 -18.80 -3.93 19.24
CA ASP A 192 -19.93 -4.35 20.06
C ASP A 192 -20.76 -5.39 19.29
N LEU A 193 -20.59 -6.66 19.66
CA LEU A 193 -21.28 -7.77 19.01
C LEU A 193 -22.81 -7.67 19.15
N THR A 194 -23.32 -7.04 20.20
CA THR A 194 -24.76 -6.83 20.38
C THR A 194 -25.33 -5.95 19.27
N VAL A 195 -24.63 -4.87 18.92
CA VAL A 195 -25.03 -3.98 17.81
C VAL A 195 -24.97 -4.74 16.47
N VAL A 196 -23.96 -5.57 16.29
CA VAL A 196 -23.84 -6.38 15.05
C VAL A 196 -25.00 -7.36 14.92
N ASP A 197 -25.35 -8.06 16.00
CA ASP A 197 -26.46 -9.03 16.04
C ASP A 197 -27.81 -8.36 15.76
N GLU A 198 -28.05 -7.18 16.33
CA GLU A 198 -29.26 -6.38 16.05
C GLU A 198 -29.36 -5.96 14.58
N GLN A 199 -28.22 -5.54 13.98
CA GLN A 199 -28.19 -5.18 12.56
C GLN A 199 -28.39 -6.38 11.64
N ILE A 200 -27.86 -7.56 11.99
CA ILE A 200 -28.09 -8.82 11.27
C ILE A 200 -29.56 -9.21 11.34
N ALA A 201 -30.18 -9.13 12.52
CA ALA A 201 -31.60 -9.43 12.69
C ALA A 201 -32.48 -8.51 11.84
N ARG A 202 -32.18 -7.22 11.81
CA ARG A 202 -32.86 -6.25 10.94
C ARG A 202 -32.67 -6.56 9.46
N PHE A 203 -31.45 -6.88 9.01
CA PHE A 203 -31.16 -7.27 7.64
C PHE A 203 -31.99 -8.50 7.22
N ILE A 204 -32.07 -9.53 8.07
CA ILE A 204 -32.84 -10.75 7.80
C ILE A 204 -34.33 -10.40 7.66
N ALA A 205 -34.88 -9.57 8.56
CA ALA A 205 -36.27 -9.14 8.50
C ALA A 205 -36.60 -8.37 7.21
N GLU A 206 -35.71 -7.43 6.81
CA GLU A 206 -35.90 -6.67 5.55
C GLU A 206 -35.81 -7.60 4.32
N LEU A 207 -34.89 -8.57 4.32
CA LEU A 207 -34.75 -9.54 3.23
C LEU A 207 -35.97 -10.43 3.07
N GLN A 208 -36.60 -10.84 4.18
CA GLN A 208 -37.84 -11.66 4.14
C GLN A 208 -39.03 -10.94 3.50
N HIS A 209 -39.03 -9.60 3.53
CA HIS A 209 -40.09 -8.77 2.93
C HIS A 209 -39.73 -8.27 1.53
N ALA A 210 -38.51 -8.48 1.08
CA ALA A 210 -38.07 -8.02 -0.23
C ALA A 210 -38.65 -8.90 -1.36
N GLU A 211 -39.31 -8.27 -2.32
CA GLU A 211 -39.90 -8.99 -3.47
C GLU A 211 -38.87 -9.35 -4.54
N ARG A 212 -37.82 -8.54 -4.70
CA ARG A 212 -36.80 -8.70 -5.74
C ARG A 212 -35.41 -8.37 -5.17
N PRO A 213 -34.93 -9.16 -4.21
CA PRO A 213 -33.63 -8.94 -3.64
C PRO A 213 -32.50 -9.25 -4.65
N VAL A 214 -31.43 -8.48 -4.60
CA VAL A 214 -30.19 -8.71 -5.35
C VAL A 214 -28.99 -8.51 -4.44
N ILE A 215 -27.88 -9.20 -4.70
CA ILE A 215 -26.62 -8.99 -3.99
C ILE A 215 -25.65 -8.29 -4.92
N LEU A 216 -25.23 -7.07 -4.58
CA LEU A 216 -24.16 -6.37 -5.26
C LEU A 216 -22.84 -6.68 -4.55
N VAL A 217 -21.92 -7.37 -5.23
CA VAL A 217 -20.65 -7.86 -4.68
C VAL A 217 -19.53 -6.91 -5.04
N GLY A 218 -18.91 -6.30 -4.04
CA GLY A 218 -17.79 -5.35 -4.21
C GLY A 218 -16.44 -5.93 -3.83
N GLY A 219 -15.35 -5.20 -4.13
CA GLY A 219 -13.96 -5.59 -3.82
C GLY A 219 -13.68 -5.78 -2.31
N GLY A 220 -14.49 -5.19 -1.43
CA GLY A 220 -14.40 -5.40 0.02
C GLY A 220 -14.54 -6.86 0.46
N VAL A 221 -15.24 -7.68 -0.33
CA VAL A 221 -15.35 -9.14 -0.07
C VAL A 221 -13.97 -9.81 -0.12
N ARG A 222 -13.15 -9.44 -1.12
CA ARG A 222 -11.77 -9.97 -1.20
C ARG A 222 -10.91 -9.47 -0.04
N LEU A 223 -11.01 -8.20 0.32
CA LEU A 223 -10.27 -7.62 1.43
C LEU A 223 -10.61 -8.29 2.78
N ALA A 224 -11.86 -8.78 2.91
CA ALA A 224 -12.33 -9.51 4.10
C ALA A 224 -12.04 -11.03 4.02
N ASN A 225 -11.46 -11.54 2.93
CA ASN A 225 -11.32 -12.96 2.64
C ASN A 225 -12.64 -13.74 2.72
N ALA A 226 -13.77 -13.10 2.35
CA ALA A 226 -15.13 -13.61 2.49
C ALA A 226 -15.74 -14.10 1.16
N GLN A 227 -14.91 -14.47 0.17
CA GLN A 227 -15.37 -14.87 -1.16
C GLN A 227 -16.28 -16.10 -1.11
N ASP A 228 -15.89 -17.12 -0.35
CA ASP A 228 -16.66 -18.36 -0.23
C ASP A 228 -17.94 -18.13 0.58
N ASP A 229 -17.90 -17.29 1.60
CA ASP A 229 -19.08 -16.94 2.40
C ASP A 229 -20.14 -16.23 1.57
N VAL A 230 -19.74 -15.29 0.72
CA VAL A 230 -20.65 -14.56 -0.18
C VAL A 230 -21.25 -15.49 -1.22
N ARG A 231 -20.45 -16.40 -1.81
CA ARG A 231 -20.98 -17.42 -2.74
C ARG A 231 -21.96 -18.36 -2.04
N ALA A 232 -21.65 -18.82 -0.83
CA ALA A 232 -22.53 -19.66 -0.05
C ALA A 232 -23.83 -18.94 0.32
N LEU A 233 -23.77 -17.66 0.68
CA LEU A 233 -24.93 -16.83 0.97
C LEU A 233 -25.86 -16.68 -0.25
N GLY A 234 -25.30 -16.35 -1.42
CA GLY A 234 -26.05 -16.22 -2.65
C GLY A 234 -26.79 -17.50 -3.02
N ARG A 235 -26.14 -18.68 -2.91
CA ARG A 235 -26.77 -19.99 -3.10
C ARG A 235 -27.88 -20.24 -2.10
N ARG A 236 -27.62 -20.00 -0.82
CA ARG A 236 -28.59 -20.26 0.26
C ARG A 236 -29.84 -19.40 0.12
N LEU A 237 -29.68 -18.16 -0.32
CA LEU A 237 -30.79 -17.23 -0.53
C LEU A 237 -31.45 -17.40 -1.90
N ASN A 238 -30.79 -18.07 -2.83
CA ASN A 238 -31.18 -18.19 -4.24
C ASN A 238 -31.45 -16.80 -4.87
N VAL A 239 -30.55 -15.86 -4.64
CA VAL A 239 -30.65 -14.44 -5.04
C VAL A 239 -29.60 -14.14 -6.09
N PRO A 240 -29.94 -13.38 -7.16
CA PRO A 240 -28.96 -12.96 -8.15
C PRO A 240 -27.82 -12.13 -7.54
N CYS A 241 -26.57 -12.47 -7.91
CA CYS A 241 -25.37 -11.79 -7.48
C CYS A 241 -24.74 -11.04 -8.64
N PHE A 242 -24.48 -9.75 -8.46
CA PHE A 242 -23.90 -8.86 -9.45
C PHE A 242 -22.52 -8.39 -8.98
N PRO A 243 -21.41 -8.84 -9.58
CA PRO A 243 -20.09 -8.33 -9.22
C PRO A 243 -19.88 -6.91 -9.76
N THR A 244 -19.27 -6.04 -8.95
CA THR A 244 -18.67 -4.80 -9.45
C THR A 244 -17.36 -5.11 -10.20
N TRP A 245 -16.80 -4.15 -10.93
CA TRP A 245 -15.53 -4.32 -11.64
C TRP A 245 -14.38 -4.80 -10.74
N ASN A 246 -14.37 -4.38 -9.48
CA ASN A 246 -13.36 -4.79 -8.51
C ASN A 246 -13.66 -6.15 -7.84
N ALA A 247 -14.67 -6.88 -8.29
CA ALA A 247 -15.10 -8.16 -7.73
C ALA A 247 -15.43 -9.23 -8.79
N LEU A 248 -14.99 -9.03 -10.05
CA LEU A 248 -15.22 -9.97 -11.14
C LEU A 248 -14.60 -11.35 -10.89
N ASP A 249 -13.57 -11.44 -10.09
CA ASP A 249 -12.92 -12.68 -9.65
C ASP A 249 -13.61 -13.33 -8.44
N VAL A 250 -14.48 -12.60 -7.74
CA VAL A 250 -15.25 -13.13 -6.60
C VAL A 250 -16.45 -13.95 -7.08
N ILE A 251 -17.16 -13.45 -8.07
CA ILE A 251 -18.33 -14.13 -8.68
C ILE A 251 -18.02 -14.30 -10.17
N SER A 252 -17.74 -15.52 -10.59
CA SER A 252 -17.51 -15.85 -12.00
C SER A 252 -18.83 -16.01 -12.78
N SER A 253 -18.76 -15.90 -14.12
CA SER A 253 -19.93 -16.00 -14.99
C SER A 253 -20.59 -17.39 -15.01
N ASP A 254 -19.91 -18.41 -14.55
CA ASP A 254 -20.43 -19.78 -14.38
C ASP A 254 -21.03 -20.05 -12.99
N TYR A 255 -21.01 -19.04 -12.10
CA TYR A 255 -21.70 -19.15 -10.82
C TYR A 255 -23.23 -19.19 -11.03
N GLU A 256 -23.91 -20.15 -10.43
CA GLU A 256 -25.34 -20.46 -10.65
C GLU A 256 -26.29 -19.27 -10.41
N ASN A 257 -25.93 -18.35 -9.50
CA ASN A 257 -26.70 -17.14 -9.21
C ASN A 257 -26.07 -15.87 -9.84
N TYR A 258 -25.23 -16.02 -10.88
CA TYR A 258 -24.66 -14.88 -11.58
C TYR A 258 -25.76 -14.05 -12.27
N GLY A 259 -25.82 -12.75 -11.96
CA GLY A 259 -26.87 -11.85 -12.45
C GLY A 259 -26.46 -10.97 -13.63
N GLY A 260 -25.15 -10.94 -14.00
CA GLY A 260 -24.64 -10.11 -15.11
C GLY A 260 -23.32 -9.45 -14.81
#